data_7616fafcde0a599d4fb23b1ef9edce8d
#
_entry.id   7616fafcde0a599d4fb23b1ef9edce8d
#
_cell.length_a   1.000
_cell.length_b   1.000
_cell.length_c   1.000
_cell.angle_alpha   90.00
_cell.angle_beta   90.00
_cell.angle_gamma   90.00
#
_symmetry.space_group_name_H-M   'P 1'
#
loop_
_entity.id
_entity.type
_entity.pdbx_description
1 polymer ?
#
loop_
_entity_poly.entity_id
_entity_poly.type
_entity_poly.pdbx_seq_one_letter_code
_entity_poly.pdbx_strand_id
1 'polypeptide(L)'
;MYHYAGNNPVRYTDPDGCFLEVTDNGDGTYVISGGAVNSDKNIYVVDDSGNRTGILGQMLTENSFFDEGALVIGAIIDTSDASGSEFLGNFENNTPDIFSYINNARNGKIYDFKDLGKGNLKGNELNKYRHRGMQLGIDENGNKIFGSARDVGNYAAGYVAGKSGLYWIEARLGFDAYQSFKSRRFCSEGAATQAAQRLGFTAGQNSSQGKPVTNYRLMRMQMMQYR
;
A
#
# COMPACT_ATOMS: atom_id res chain seq x y z
N MET A 1 -11.59 -2.58 -37.24
CA MET A 1 -10.15 -2.27 -37.44
C MET A 1 -9.62 -1.81 -36.06
N TYR A 2 -8.71 -2.56 -35.48
CA TYR A 2 -8.19 -2.28 -34.15
C TYR A 2 -7.11 -1.19 -34.28
N HIS A 3 -7.32 -0.02 -33.68
CA HIS A 3 -6.34 1.08 -33.63
C HIS A 3 -5.47 0.95 -32.38
N TYR A 4 -4.42 0.14 -32.44
CA TYR A 4 -3.40 0.05 -31.41
C TYR A 4 -2.47 1.27 -31.49
N ALA A 5 -2.31 1.98 -30.35
CA ALA A 5 -1.39 3.12 -30.20
C ALA A 5 -1.50 4.19 -31.33
N GLY A 6 -2.71 4.44 -31.83
CA GLY A 6 -2.91 5.40 -32.93
C GLY A 6 -2.13 5.10 -34.20
N ASN A 7 -1.80 3.81 -34.45
CA ASN A 7 -0.94 3.33 -35.54
C ASN A 7 0.53 3.81 -35.48
N ASN A 8 1.00 4.24 -34.31
CA ASN A 8 2.39 4.62 -34.08
C ASN A 8 2.99 3.94 -32.86
N PRO A 9 3.21 2.60 -32.90
CA PRO A 9 3.65 1.80 -31.74
C PRO A 9 5.07 2.13 -31.23
N VAL A 10 5.81 2.96 -31.97
CA VAL A 10 7.15 3.42 -31.59
C VAL A 10 7.10 4.70 -30.75
N ARG A 11 5.98 5.43 -30.78
CA ARG A 11 5.85 6.75 -30.18
C ARG A 11 4.78 6.84 -29.09
N TYR A 12 3.85 5.87 -29.06
CA TYR A 12 2.80 5.80 -28.05
C TYR A 12 2.86 4.42 -27.40
N THR A 13 3.16 4.42 -26.13
CA THR A 13 2.93 3.26 -25.26
C THR A 13 1.44 2.96 -25.23
N ASP A 14 1.10 1.68 -25.09
CA ASP A 14 -0.28 1.20 -24.95
C ASP A 14 -0.99 1.98 -23.84
N PRO A 15 -2.09 2.73 -24.16
CA PRO A 15 -2.77 3.54 -23.15
C PRO A 15 -3.45 2.73 -22.05
N ASP A 16 -3.59 1.42 -22.25
CA ASP A 16 -4.30 0.52 -21.34
C ASP A 16 -3.36 -0.18 -20.33
N GLY A 17 -2.05 0.14 -20.35
CA GLY A 17 -1.04 -0.42 -19.45
C GLY A 17 -0.87 0.38 -18.13
N CYS A 18 -1.01 -0.26 -16.91
CA CYS A 18 -0.55 0.32 -15.61
C CYS A 18 0.93 0.26 -15.50
N PHE A 19 1.49 1.39 -15.36
CA PHE A 19 2.91 1.52 -15.06
C PHE A 19 3.10 2.77 -14.23
N LEU A 20 4.16 2.79 -13.51
CA LEU A 20 4.64 3.98 -12.86
C LEU A 20 5.86 4.51 -13.63
N GLU A 21 5.89 5.79 -13.92
CA GLU A 21 7.06 6.46 -14.46
C GLU A 21 7.68 7.37 -13.42
N VAL A 22 9.01 7.29 -13.32
CA VAL A 22 9.79 8.05 -12.37
C VAL A 22 11.00 8.68 -13.03
N THR A 23 11.38 9.87 -12.57
CA THR A 23 12.61 10.57 -12.98
C THR A 23 13.67 10.39 -11.91
N ASP A 24 14.89 10.03 -12.30
CA ASP A 24 16.02 9.84 -11.39
C ASP A 24 16.58 11.21 -10.94
N ASN A 25 16.74 11.41 -9.63
CA ASN A 25 17.39 12.60 -9.07
C ASN A 25 18.93 12.47 -9.02
N GLY A 26 19.49 11.30 -9.32
CA GLY A 26 20.93 11.02 -9.30
C GLY A 26 21.52 10.76 -7.92
N ASP A 27 20.70 10.69 -6.87
CA ASP A 27 21.11 10.45 -5.48
C ASP A 27 20.50 9.16 -4.88
N GLY A 28 19.90 8.31 -5.72
CA GLY A 28 19.20 7.11 -5.29
C GLY A 28 17.73 7.34 -4.96
N THR A 29 17.25 8.57 -5.14
CA THR A 29 15.82 8.90 -5.06
C THR A 29 15.22 9.12 -6.45
N TYR A 30 13.92 8.86 -6.57
CA TYR A 30 13.18 8.96 -7.83
C TYR A 30 11.88 9.71 -7.59
N VAL A 31 11.56 10.67 -8.45
CA VAL A 31 10.31 11.44 -8.40
C VAL A 31 9.27 10.79 -9.31
N ILE A 32 8.08 10.55 -8.80
CA ILE A 32 6.94 10.07 -9.60
C ILE A 32 6.53 11.18 -10.58
N SER A 33 6.68 10.91 -11.87
CA SER A 33 6.45 11.85 -12.98
C SER A 33 5.26 11.47 -13.87
N GLY A 34 4.88 10.18 -13.91
CA GLY A 34 3.81 9.69 -14.77
C GLY A 34 3.33 8.29 -14.38
N GLY A 35 2.32 7.82 -15.07
CA GLY A 35 1.78 6.48 -14.91
C GLY A 35 0.27 6.38 -15.08
N ALA A 36 -0.22 5.16 -15.15
CA ALA A 36 -1.64 4.86 -15.27
C ALA A 36 -2.00 3.57 -14.51
N VAL A 37 -3.24 3.38 -14.04
CA VAL A 37 -3.67 2.15 -13.33
C VAL A 37 -4.00 1.04 -14.32
N ASN A 38 -3.26 -0.09 -14.29
CA ASN A 38 -3.57 -1.32 -15.01
C ASN A 38 -2.90 -2.55 -14.36
N SER A 39 -2.66 -3.64 -15.08
CA SER A 39 -2.04 -4.87 -14.56
C SER A 39 -0.50 -4.90 -14.62
N ASP A 40 0.15 -3.96 -15.30
CA ASP A 40 1.62 -3.84 -15.30
C ASP A 40 2.08 -3.12 -14.02
N LYS A 41 2.81 -3.76 -13.16
CA LYS A 41 3.34 -3.18 -11.92
C LYS A 41 4.74 -2.61 -12.04
N ASN A 42 5.30 -2.55 -13.25
CA ASN A 42 6.66 -2.06 -13.41
C ASN A 42 6.77 -0.56 -13.13
N ILE A 43 7.89 -0.18 -12.54
CA ILE A 43 8.29 1.20 -12.30
C ILE A 43 9.38 1.51 -13.33
N TYR A 44 9.04 2.33 -14.31
CA TYR A 44 9.94 2.71 -15.41
C TYR A 44 10.67 4.00 -15.06
N VAL A 45 11.99 4.01 -15.25
CA VAL A 45 12.78 5.23 -15.21
C VAL A 45 12.68 5.92 -16.56
N VAL A 46 12.36 7.22 -16.56
CA VAL A 46 12.27 8.03 -17.78
C VAL A 46 13.30 9.15 -17.75
N ASP A 47 13.80 9.49 -18.95
CA ASP A 47 14.65 10.67 -19.17
C ASP A 47 13.83 11.97 -19.29
N ASP A 48 14.50 13.11 -19.42
CA ASP A 48 13.87 14.44 -19.60
C ASP A 48 13.00 14.54 -20.86
N SER A 49 13.18 13.65 -21.81
CA SER A 49 12.39 13.56 -23.04
C SER A 49 11.19 12.62 -22.90
N GLY A 50 11.02 11.97 -21.74
CA GLY A 50 9.97 11.00 -21.46
C GLY A 50 10.22 9.61 -22.05
N ASN A 51 11.45 9.29 -22.50
CA ASN A 51 11.79 7.96 -22.99
C ASN A 51 12.13 7.06 -21.79
N ARG A 52 11.63 5.83 -21.81
CA ARG A 52 11.98 4.83 -20.81
C ARG A 52 13.43 4.36 -20.99
N THR A 53 14.23 4.52 -19.93
CA THR A 53 15.66 4.17 -19.92
C THR A 53 15.95 2.90 -19.14
N GLY A 54 15.01 2.46 -18.28
CA GLY A 54 15.17 1.26 -17.48
C GLY A 54 13.95 0.93 -16.62
N ILE A 55 14.07 -0.13 -15.85
CA ILE A 55 13.07 -0.55 -14.83
C ILE A 55 13.73 -0.46 -13.46
N LEU A 56 13.14 0.33 -12.55
CA LEU A 56 13.58 0.45 -11.17
C LEU A 56 13.21 -0.80 -10.34
N GLY A 57 12.05 -1.36 -10.62
CA GLY A 57 11.47 -2.51 -9.94
C GLY A 57 9.97 -2.59 -10.19
N GLN A 58 9.22 -3.16 -9.24
CA GLN A 58 7.78 -3.30 -9.33
C GLN A 58 7.06 -2.67 -8.15
N MET A 59 5.85 -2.21 -8.36
CA MET A 59 4.94 -1.79 -7.30
C MET A 59 4.43 -2.99 -6.50
N LEU A 60 4.23 -2.82 -5.20
CA LEU A 60 3.62 -3.84 -4.32
C LEU A 60 2.24 -4.26 -4.85
N THR A 61 1.42 -3.28 -5.21
CA THR A 61 0.12 -3.47 -5.85
C THR A 61 0.01 -2.59 -7.09
N GLU A 62 -0.89 -2.93 -7.99
CA GLU A 62 -1.21 -2.10 -9.15
C GLU A 62 -1.75 -0.71 -8.79
N ASN A 63 -2.14 -0.49 -7.54
CA ASN A 63 -2.67 0.77 -7.04
C ASN A 63 -1.70 1.50 -6.09
N SER A 64 -0.47 1.00 -5.90
CA SER A 64 0.55 1.70 -5.14
C SER A 64 0.82 3.06 -5.77
N PHE A 65 1.00 4.08 -4.94
CA PHE A 65 1.21 5.48 -5.35
C PHE A 65 0.00 6.20 -5.98
N PHE A 66 -1.19 5.58 -5.96
CA PHE A 66 -2.43 6.20 -6.38
C PHE A 66 -3.31 6.52 -5.18
N ASP A 67 -3.95 7.69 -5.19
CA ASP A 67 -4.93 8.15 -4.20
C ASP A 67 -6.25 8.44 -4.90
N GLU A 68 -7.33 7.73 -4.49
CA GLU A 68 -8.66 7.83 -5.12
C GLU A 68 -8.64 7.69 -6.67
N GLY A 69 -7.76 6.82 -7.18
CA GLY A 69 -7.59 6.59 -8.61
C GLY A 69 -6.71 7.60 -9.34
N ALA A 70 -6.23 8.64 -8.67
CA ALA A 70 -5.29 9.62 -9.22
C ALA A 70 -3.85 9.32 -8.77
N LEU A 71 -2.91 9.41 -9.69
CA LEU A 71 -1.48 9.25 -9.39
C LEU A 71 -0.98 10.41 -8.52
N VAL A 72 -0.18 10.11 -7.51
CA VAL A 72 0.42 11.13 -6.62
C VAL A 72 1.73 11.62 -7.21
N ILE A 73 1.62 12.47 -8.23
CA ILE A 73 2.76 13.10 -8.91
C ILE A 73 3.61 13.89 -7.91
N GLY A 74 4.94 13.75 -8.02
CA GLY A 74 5.92 14.42 -7.17
C GLY A 74 6.12 13.75 -5.81
N ALA A 75 5.51 12.59 -5.54
CA ALA A 75 5.95 11.74 -4.43
C ALA A 75 7.32 11.14 -4.78
N ILE A 76 8.13 10.88 -3.74
CA ILE A 76 9.52 10.42 -3.90
C ILE A 76 9.60 8.96 -3.50
N ILE A 77 10.27 8.16 -4.32
CA ILE A 77 10.71 6.81 -3.99
C ILE A 77 12.19 6.89 -3.61
N ASP A 78 12.52 6.49 -2.38
CA ASP A 78 13.90 6.39 -1.90
C ASP A 78 14.31 4.90 -1.85
N THR A 79 15.28 4.54 -2.68
CA THR A 79 15.74 3.15 -2.80
C THR A 79 16.59 2.70 -1.62
N SER A 80 17.06 3.65 -0.79
CA SER A 80 17.84 3.40 0.42
C SER A 80 16.97 3.33 1.68
N ASP A 81 15.71 3.78 1.61
CA ASP A 81 14.78 3.75 2.75
C ASP A 81 14.32 2.31 3.05
N ALA A 82 14.86 1.74 4.11
CA ALA A 82 14.49 0.41 4.62
C ALA A 82 13.37 0.46 5.69
N SER A 83 12.89 1.66 6.06
CA SER A 83 11.98 1.82 7.21
C SER A 83 10.68 1.02 7.08
N GLY A 84 10.15 0.88 5.85
CA GLY A 84 8.95 0.09 5.59
C GLY A 84 9.17 -1.41 5.77
N SER A 85 10.25 -1.96 5.21
CA SER A 85 10.60 -3.38 5.36
C SER A 85 10.94 -3.73 6.80
N GLU A 86 11.66 -2.86 7.50
CA GLU A 86 11.97 -3.03 8.93
C GLU A 86 10.71 -2.97 9.79
N PHE A 87 9.81 -2.02 9.52
CA PHE A 87 8.52 -1.94 10.20
C PHE A 87 7.70 -3.20 10.01
N LEU A 88 7.55 -3.69 8.77
CA LEU A 88 6.80 -4.90 8.48
C LEU A 88 7.44 -6.14 9.11
N GLY A 89 8.76 -6.29 9.03
CA GLY A 89 9.48 -7.41 9.64
C GLY A 89 9.31 -7.43 11.17
N ASN A 90 9.48 -6.30 11.84
CA ASN A 90 9.23 -6.16 13.28
C ASN A 90 7.78 -6.43 13.63
N PHE A 91 6.85 -5.93 12.82
CA PHE A 91 5.42 -6.08 13.03
C PHE A 91 4.96 -7.53 12.87
N GLU A 92 5.45 -8.25 11.87
CA GLU A 92 5.15 -9.67 11.65
C GLU A 92 5.67 -10.57 12.77
N ASN A 93 6.89 -10.27 13.26
CA ASN A 93 7.49 -11.00 14.38
C ASN A 93 6.79 -10.70 15.72
N ASN A 94 6.34 -9.48 15.93
CA ASN A 94 5.74 -8.99 17.17
C ASN A 94 4.34 -8.44 16.94
N THR A 95 3.49 -9.18 16.22
CA THR A 95 2.14 -8.73 15.85
C THR A 95 1.30 -8.43 17.10
N PRO A 96 0.78 -7.22 17.25
CA PRO A 96 -0.12 -6.89 18.34
C PRO A 96 -1.46 -7.63 18.20
N ASP A 97 -2.21 -7.73 19.30
CA ASP A 97 -3.62 -8.07 19.19
C ASP A 97 -4.40 -6.98 18.46
N ILE A 98 -5.58 -7.33 17.93
CA ILE A 98 -6.36 -6.43 17.09
C ILE A 98 -6.79 -5.13 17.78
N PHE A 99 -7.06 -5.17 19.09
CA PHE A 99 -7.48 -3.98 19.86
C PHE A 99 -6.30 -3.05 20.09
N SER A 100 -5.15 -3.59 20.45
CA SER A 100 -3.89 -2.85 20.57
C SER A 100 -3.53 -2.21 19.24
N TYR A 101 -3.70 -2.94 18.12
CA TYR A 101 -3.48 -2.38 16.78
C TYR A 101 -4.41 -1.19 16.51
N ILE A 102 -5.73 -1.35 16.64
CA ILE A 102 -6.71 -0.30 16.36
C ILE A 102 -6.43 0.96 17.18
N ASN A 103 -6.05 0.82 18.45
CA ASN A 103 -5.75 1.94 19.33
C ASN A 103 -4.48 2.70 18.94
N ASN A 104 -3.53 2.04 18.25
CA ASN A 104 -2.22 2.58 17.91
C ASN A 104 -2.00 2.81 16.39
N ALA A 105 -2.99 2.52 15.54
CA ALA A 105 -2.95 2.71 14.08
C ALA A 105 -3.55 4.05 13.62
N ARG A 106 -3.48 5.09 14.46
CA ARG A 106 -4.11 6.40 14.18
C ARG A 106 -3.34 7.56 14.79
N ASN A 107 -3.53 8.75 14.21
CA ASN A 107 -3.04 10.01 14.75
C ASN A 107 -1.52 10.07 14.94
N GLY A 108 -0.76 9.44 14.04
CA GLY A 108 0.70 9.39 14.10
C GLY A 108 1.26 8.51 15.22
N LYS A 109 0.44 7.61 15.81
CA LYS A 109 0.92 6.61 16.75
C LYS A 109 1.73 5.53 16.06
N ILE A 110 2.33 4.62 16.83
CA ILE A 110 3.35 3.66 16.38
C ILE A 110 2.97 2.78 15.18
N TYR A 111 1.69 2.51 14.96
CA TYR A 111 1.21 1.72 13.81
C TYR A 111 0.58 2.58 12.69
N ASP A 112 0.53 3.91 12.84
CA ASP A 112 0.10 4.83 11.76
C ASP A 112 1.31 5.22 10.88
N PHE A 113 1.93 4.22 10.26
CA PHE A 113 3.20 4.35 9.54
C PHE A 113 3.21 5.50 8.53
N LYS A 114 2.12 5.69 7.79
CA LYS A 114 2.01 6.75 6.78
C LYS A 114 2.15 8.17 7.37
N ASP A 115 1.75 8.36 8.63
CA ASP A 115 1.74 9.66 9.31
C ASP A 115 2.90 9.80 10.33
N LEU A 116 3.71 8.76 10.55
CA LEU A 116 4.89 8.86 11.41
C LEU A 116 5.89 9.85 10.81
N GLY A 117 6.32 10.82 11.61
CA GLY A 117 7.33 11.82 11.21
C GLY A 117 6.81 12.91 10.27
N LYS A 118 5.51 12.97 9.98
CA LYS A 118 4.93 13.97 9.05
C LYS A 118 5.08 15.44 9.49
N GLY A 119 5.42 15.69 10.74
CA GLY A 119 5.51 17.05 11.28
C GLY A 119 4.23 17.86 11.04
N ASN A 120 4.38 19.06 10.49
CA ASN A 120 3.29 19.99 10.20
C ASN A 120 2.80 19.96 8.74
N LEU A 121 3.16 18.93 7.95
CA LEU A 121 2.75 18.81 6.55
C LEU A 121 1.22 18.78 6.42
N LYS A 122 0.70 19.45 5.38
CA LYS A 122 -0.74 19.56 5.07
C LYS A 122 -0.97 19.50 3.56
N GLY A 123 -2.24 19.26 3.16
CA GLY A 123 -2.66 19.28 1.76
C GLY A 123 -1.82 18.34 0.89
N ASN A 124 -1.37 18.84 -0.25
CA ASN A 124 -0.64 18.05 -1.24
C ASN A 124 0.71 17.52 -0.71
N GLU A 125 1.44 18.30 0.09
CA GLU A 125 2.72 17.85 0.66
C GLU A 125 2.52 16.70 1.67
N LEU A 126 1.45 16.72 2.44
CA LEU A 126 1.08 15.59 3.30
C LEU A 126 0.70 14.36 2.45
N ASN A 127 0.00 14.56 1.32
CA ASN A 127 -0.36 13.47 0.42
C ASN A 127 0.89 12.82 -0.19
N LYS A 128 1.83 13.62 -0.71
CA LYS A 128 3.13 13.12 -1.18
C LYS A 128 3.89 12.37 -0.09
N TYR A 129 3.93 12.90 1.13
CA TYR A 129 4.58 12.26 2.27
C TYR A 129 3.97 10.89 2.61
N ARG A 130 2.64 10.77 2.56
CA ARG A 130 1.93 9.50 2.76
C ARG A 130 2.19 8.49 1.66
N HIS A 131 2.55 8.98 0.47
CA HIS A 131 2.90 8.16 -0.69
C HIS A 131 4.41 8.11 -0.95
N ARG A 132 5.27 8.53 0.02
CA ARG A 132 6.71 8.27 -0.07
C ARG A 132 6.95 6.79 -0.28
N GLY A 133 7.75 6.48 -1.28
CA GLY A 133 8.05 5.11 -1.68
C GLY A 133 9.33 4.59 -1.07
N MET A 134 9.36 3.30 -0.78
CA MET A 134 10.50 2.61 -0.21
C MET A 134 10.57 1.17 -0.68
N GLN A 135 11.76 0.58 -0.63
CA GLN A 135 11.92 -0.84 -0.99
C GLN A 135 11.41 -1.72 0.15
N LEU A 136 10.45 -2.61 -0.16
CA LEU A 136 9.83 -3.52 0.80
C LEU A 136 10.39 -4.93 0.74
N GLY A 137 11.03 -5.31 -0.37
CA GLY A 137 11.60 -6.64 -0.54
C GLY A 137 12.04 -6.90 -1.96
N ILE A 138 12.19 -8.17 -2.27
CA ILE A 138 12.54 -8.70 -3.60
C ILE A 138 11.59 -9.87 -3.88
N ASP A 139 11.06 -9.97 -5.09
CA ASP A 139 10.21 -11.09 -5.51
C ASP A 139 11.03 -12.34 -5.84
N GLU A 140 10.35 -13.45 -6.15
CA GLU A 140 10.97 -14.73 -6.52
C GLU A 140 11.80 -14.66 -7.82
N ASN A 141 11.60 -13.65 -8.65
CA ASN A 141 12.34 -13.42 -9.89
C ASN A 141 13.52 -12.45 -9.69
N GLY A 142 13.74 -11.95 -8.48
CA GLY A 142 14.80 -11.00 -8.16
C GLY A 142 14.45 -9.52 -8.41
N ASN A 143 13.18 -9.21 -8.74
CA ASN A 143 12.75 -7.83 -8.91
C ASN A 143 12.57 -7.14 -7.56
N LYS A 144 13.08 -5.92 -7.42
CA LYS A 144 12.83 -5.08 -6.25
C LYS A 144 11.35 -4.71 -6.19
N ILE A 145 10.74 -4.83 -5.01
CA ILE A 145 9.36 -4.45 -4.76
C ILE A 145 9.33 -3.14 -3.97
N PHE A 146 8.62 -2.16 -4.50
CA PHE A 146 8.42 -0.86 -3.86
C PHE A 146 6.96 -0.66 -3.47
N GLY A 147 6.74 -0.08 -2.31
CA GLY A 147 5.42 0.34 -1.85
C GLY A 147 5.47 1.70 -1.22
N SER A 148 4.32 2.33 -1.10
CA SER A 148 4.18 3.60 -0.39
C SER A 148 4.07 3.39 1.12
N ALA A 149 4.34 4.44 1.91
CA ALA A 149 4.09 4.40 3.35
C ALA A 149 2.63 4.11 3.69
N ARG A 150 1.69 4.48 2.81
CA ARG A 150 0.27 4.11 2.90
C ARG A 150 0.07 2.60 2.72
N ASP A 151 0.77 1.99 1.75
CA ASP A 151 0.69 0.54 1.54
C ASP A 151 1.21 -0.24 2.74
N VAL A 152 2.33 0.20 3.34
CA VAL A 152 2.90 -0.41 4.55
C VAL A 152 1.86 -0.41 5.69
N GLY A 153 1.20 0.73 5.96
CA GLY A 153 0.16 0.81 6.99
C GLY A 153 -1.06 -0.05 6.69
N ASN A 154 -1.48 -0.11 5.42
CA ASN A 154 -2.63 -0.91 4.98
C ASN A 154 -2.32 -2.42 5.01
N TYR A 155 -1.12 -2.81 4.60
CA TYR A 155 -0.65 -4.20 4.73
C TYR A 155 -0.67 -4.65 6.19
N ALA A 156 -0.14 -3.83 7.12
CA ALA A 156 -0.13 -4.13 8.55
C ALA A 156 -1.56 -4.30 9.11
N ALA A 157 -2.51 -3.45 8.68
CA ALA A 157 -3.92 -3.60 9.04
C ALA A 157 -4.50 -4.96 8.60
N GLY A 158 -4.27 -5.31 7.34
CA GLY A 158 -4.66 -6.61 6.79
C GLY A 158 -4.03 -7.77 7.55
N TYR A 159 -2.71 -7.69 7.79
CA TYR A 159 -1.95 -8.75 8.46
C TYR A 159 -2.49 -9.07 9.86
N VAL A 160 -2.75 -8.05 10.68
CA VAL A 160 -3.37 -8.25 12.01
C VAL A 160 -4.73 -8.91 11.89
N ALA A 161 -5.57 -8.46 10.97
CA ALA A 161 -6.90 -9.03 10.77
C ALA A 161 -6.83 -10.51 10.36
N GLY A 162 -5.96 -10.85 9.40
CA GLY A 162 -5.74 -12.23 8.94
C GLY A 162 -5.19 -13.13 10.04
N LYS A 163 -4.17 -12.65 10.77
CA LYS A 163 -3.54 -13.38 11.88
C LYS A 163 -4.47 -13.57 13.07
N SER A 164 -5.44 -12.66 13.26
CA SER A 164 -6.48 -12.76 14.29
C SER A 164 -7.59 -13.77 13.94
N GLY A 165 -7.55 -14.40 12.77
CA GLY A 165 -8.51 -15.41 12.34
C GLY A 165 -9.85 -14.85 11.85
N LEU A 166 -9.91 -13.58 11.49
CA LEU A 166 -11.09 -12.99 10.87
C LEU A 166 -11.31 -13.57 9.46
N TYR A 167 -12.58 -13.59 9.01
CA TYR A 167 -12.86 -13.73 7.58
C TYR A 167 -12.63 -12.40 6.87
N TRP A 168 -12.28 -12.46 5.59
CA TRP A 168 -12.02 -11.23 4.83
C TRP A 168 -13.20 -10.24 4.84
N ILE A 169 -14.43 -10.75 4.76
CA ILE A 169 -15.62 -9.90 4.81
C ILE A 169 -15.75 -9.17 6.16
N GLU A 170 -15.39 -9.83 7.25
CA GLU A 170 -15.42 -9.22 8.60
C GLU A 170 -14.35 -8.15 8.75
N ALA A 171 -13.14 -8.43 8.25
CA ALA A 171 -12.05 -7.47 8.20
C ALA A 171 -12.47 -6.23 7.39
N ARG A 172 -13.06 -6.42 6.20
CA ARG A 172 -13.57 -5.33 5.36
C ARG A 172 -14.62 -4.48 6.06
N LEU A 173 -15.62 -5.12 6.68
CA LEU A 173 -16.63 -4.39 7.46
C LEU A 173 -16.01 -3.59 8.61
N GLY A 174 -14.99 -4.14 9.27
CA GLY A 174 -14.25 -3.45 10.32
C GLY A 174 -13.48 -2.23 9.80
N PHE A 175 -12.79 -2.36 8.66
CA PHE A 175 -12.05 -1.26 8.03
C PHE A 175 -13.00 -0.15 7.55
N ASP A 176 -14.08 -0.50 6.86
CA ASP A 176 -15.07 0.46 6.37
C ASP A 176 -15.80 1.15 7.53
N ALA A 177 -16.15 0.43 8.60
CA ALA A 177 -16.74 1.00 9.80
C ALA A 177 -15.79 1.99 10.49
N TYR A 178 -14.49 1.64 10.61
CA TYR A 178 -13.48 2.53 11.18
C TYR A 178 -13.31 3.80 10.33
N GLN A 179 -13.22 3.67 9.01
CA GLN A 179 -13.10 4.80 8.10
C GLN A 179 -14.35 5.70 8.13
N SER A 180 -15.54 5.09 8.15
CA SER A 180 -16.81 5.81 8.25
C SER A 180 -16.93 6.59 9.56
N PHE A 181 -16.51 5.99 10.68
CA PHE A 181 -16.47 6.68 11.97
C PHE A 181 -15.52 7.88 11.96
N LYS A 182 -14.33 7.72 11.35
CA LYS A 182 -13.33 8.78 11.24
C LYS A 182 -13.80 9.94 10.35
N SER A 183 -14.44 9.63 9.22
CA SER A 183 -14.90 10.62 8.22
C SER A 183 -16.27 11.23 8.54
N ARG A 184 -17.00 10.67 9.53
CA ARG A 184 -18.43 10.98 9.83
C ARG A 184 -19.34 10.81 8.62
N ARG A 185 -18.97 9.96 7.67
CA ARG A 185 -19.75 9.61 6.46
C ARG A 185 -19.59 8.12 6.19
N PHE A 186 -20.59 7.52 5.55
CA PHE A 186 -20.42 6.16 5.01
C PHE A 186 -19.39 6.21 3.88
N CYS A 187 -18.22 5.62 4.11
CA CYS A 187 -17.14 5.56 3.14
C CYS A 187 -16.70 4.10 2.99
N SER A 188 -16.61 3.65 1.75
CA SER A 188 -15.83 2.46 1.41
C SER A 188 -14.40 2.89 1.12
N GLU A 189 -13.42 2.12 1.60
CA GLU A 189 -12.02 2.39 1.27
C GLU A 189 -11.75 2.14 -0.21
N GLY A 190 -10.93 2.99 -0.82
CA GLY A 190 -10.58 2.90 -2.24
C GLY A 190 -9.78 1.62 -2.59
N ALA A 191 -9.71 1.30 -3.89
CA ALA A 191 -9.06 0.10 -4.42
C ALA A 191 -7.60 -0.06 -3.95
N ALA A 192 -6.84 1.04 -3.92
CA ALA A 192 -5.44 1.06 -3.45
C ALA A 192 -5.30 0.55 -2.01
N THR A 193 -6.13 1.06 -1.10
CA THR A 193 -6.16 0.63 0.30
C THR A 193 -6.53 -0.85 0.42
N GLN A 194 -7.57 -1.27 -0.30
CA GLN A 194 -8.04 -2.65 -0.27
C GLN A 194 -7.01 -3.65 -0.81
N ALA A 195 -6.27 -3.31 -1.86
CA ALA A 195 -5.25 -4.17 -2.45
C ALA A 195 -4.13 -4.48 -1.45
N ALA A 196 -3.56 -3.46 -0.80
CA ALA A 196 -2.51 -3.65 0.21
C ALA A 196 -3.03 -4.39 1.45
N GLN A 197 -4.24 -4.06 1.93
CA GLN A 197 -4.88 -4.80 3.04
C GLN A 197 -5.08 -6.28 2.69
N ARG A 198 -5.48 -6.60 1.45
CA ARG A 198 -5.70 -7.99 1.02
C ARG A 198 -4.41 -8.80 1.02
N LEU A 199 -3.31 -8.21 0.55
CA LEU A 199 -1.99 -8.85 0.61
C LEU A 199 -1.59 -9.16 2.06
N GLY A 200 -1.66 -8.18 2.94
CA GLY A 200 -1.37 -8.36 4.36
C GLY A 200 -2.28 -9.40 5.01
N PHE A 201 -3.58 -9.37 4.72
CA PHE A 201 -4.55 -10.33 5.25
C PHE A 201 -4.19 -11.76 4.88
N THR A 202 -3.85 -12.02 3.61
CA THR A 202 -3.43 -13.34 3.14
C THR A 202 -2.15 -13.80 3.84
N ALA A 203 -1.16 -12.91 3.99
CA ALA A 203 0.08 -13.20 4.71
C ALA A 203 -0.19 -13.51 6.19
N GLY A 204 -1.06 -12.74 6.85
CA GLY A 204 -1.47 -12.97 8.24
C GLY A 204 -2.19 -14.31 8.43
N GLN A 205 -3.08 -14.68 7.52
CA GLN A 205 -3.73 -15.99 7.53
C GLN A 205 -2.72 -17.13 7.40
N ASN A 206 -1.78 -17.02 6.45
CA ASN A 206 -0.75 -18.03 6.24
C ASN A 206 0.18 -18.18 7.45
N SER A 207 0.49 -17.09 8.15
CA SER A 207 1.31 -17.13 9.38
C SER A 207 0.61 -17.80 10.56
N SER A 208 -0.71 -17.87 10.56
CA SER A 208 -1.53 -18.47 11.64
C SER A 208 -1.96 -19.92 11.37
N GLN A 209 -1.61 -20.46 10.20
CA GLN A 209 -1.90 -21.87 9.90
C GLN A 209 -1.15 -22.79 10.88
N GLY A 210 -1.87 -23.27 11.87
CA GLY A 210 -1.36 -24.11 12.96
C GLY A 210 -1.84 -23.69 14.37
N LYS A 211 -2.47 -22.53 14.51
CA LYS A 211 -3.07 -22.09 15.78
C LYS A 211 -4.60 -22.27 15.74
N PRO A 212 -5.21 -22.99 16.70
CA PRO A 212 -6.65 -23.20 16.71
C PRO A 212 -7.41 -21.87 16.89
N VAL A 213 -8.55 -21.76 16.21
CA VAL A 213 -9.51 -20.65 16.11
C VAL A 213 -10.14 -20.22 17.47
N THR A 214 -9.48 -20.47 18.57
CA THR A 214 -9.99 -20.26 19.94
C THR A 214 -10.25 -18.78 20.25
N ASN A 215 -9.45 -17.87 19.67
CA ASN A 215 -9.59 -16.44 19.94
C ASN A 215 -10.75 -15.77 19.18
N TYR A 216 -11.17 -16.30 18.05
CA TYR A 216 -12.29 -15.75 17.27
C TYR A 216 -13.65 -15.95 17.96
N ARG A 217 -13.89 -17.13 18.54
CA ARG A 217 -15.11 -17.40 19.31
C ARG A 217 -15.23 -16.48 20.52
N LEU A 218 -14.14 -16.25 21.23
CA LEU A 218 -14.10 -15.34 22.40
C LEU A 218 -14.36 -13.88 21.97
N MET A 219 -13.78 -13.43 20.90
CA MET A 219 -13.96 -12.06 20.38
C MET A 219 -15.40 -11.82 19.91
N ARG A 220 -16.00 -12.78 19.19
CA ARG A 220 -17.40 -12.70 18.78
C ARG A 220 -18.38 -12.68 19.96
N MET A 221 -18.11 -13.46 21.00
CA MET A 221 -18.91 -13.46 22.23
C MET A 221 -18.79 -12.12 22.98
N GLN A 222 -17.61 -11.52 23.06
CA GLN A 222 -17.40 -10.21 23.68
C GLN A 222 -18.11 -9.10 22.92
N MET A 223 -18.06 -9.09 21.58
CA MET A 223 -18.78 -8.10 20.75
C MET A 223 -20.30 -8.22 20.85
N MET A 224 -20.84 -9.41 21.17
CA MET A 224 -22.29 -9.61 21.40
C MET A 224 -22.74 -9.17 22.81
N GLN A 225 -21.85 -9.05 23.79
CA GLN A 225 -22.17 -8.61 25.16
C GLN A 225 -22.24 -7.07 25.30
N TYR A 226 -21.79 -6.32 24.28
CA TYR A 226 -21.85 -4.85 24.25
C TYR A 226 -22.98 -4.31 23.34
N ARG A 227 -23.96 -5.12 23.05
CA ARG A 227 -25.27 -4.74 22.48
C ARG A 227 -26.32 -4.85 23.61
#